data_6ac807117e1d679bbc5bd8455b0f84cd
#
_entry.id   6ac807117e1d679bbc5bd8455b0f84cd
#
_cell.length_a   1.000
_cell.length_b   1.000
_cell.length_c   1.000
_cell.angle_alpha   90.00
_cell.angle_beta   90.00
_cell.angle_gamma   90.00
#
_symmetry.space_group_name_H-M   'P 1'
#
loop_
_entity.id
_entity.type
_entity.pdbx_description
1 polymer ?
#
loop_
_entity_poly.entity_id
_entity_poly.type
_entity_poly.pdbx_seq_one_letter_code
_entity_poly.pdbx_strand_id
1 'polypeptide(L)'
;FELTIYSPFCGNNYFEDNTKIGNLIDSALILKADSQIIFNANDNTPDKNACHMLKEKFGRFDLSMLNYNAAGPYPSCFDNLTEEEKVQEHHANLDRNIEYLKDNLEILDSKYFLPFAGAYVIGGKKSFKNKYLGTITWDECAKAIRSYSNIKTETICLRECDIFDLDTGTPNKEYIPINLDEVDKYIKSE
;
A
#
# COMPACT_ATOMS: atom_id res chain seq x y z
N PHE A 1 2.81 18.35 -18.23
CA PHE A 1 2.90 17.07 -17.52
C PHE A 1 2.72 15.90 -18.49
N GLU A 2 3.30 14.75 -18.16
CA GLU A 2 3.17 13.51 -18.90
C GLU A 2 2.52 12.47 -17.98
N LEU A 3 1.55 11.72 -18.53
CA LEU A 3 0.84 10.67 -17.81
C LEU A 3 1.07 9.34 -18.53
N THR A 4 1.58 8.34 -17.81
CA THR A 4 1.75 6.99 -18.32
C THR A 4 0.94 6.02 -17.47
N ILE A 5 0.10 5.19 -18.12
CA ILE A 5 -0.68 4.14 -17.47
C ILE A 5 -0.05 2.80 -17.82
N TYR A 6 0.22 1.99 -16.80
CA TYR A 6 0.70 0.63 -16.94
C TYR A 6 -0.43 -0.36 -16.72
N SER A 7 -0.43 -1.42 -17.52
CA SER A 7 -1.24 -2.61 -17.27
C SER A 7 -0.80 -3.32 -15.99
N PRO A 8 -1.59 -4.27 -15.47
CA PRO A 8 -1.26 -5.01 -14.26
C PRO A 8 0.14 -5.63 -14.31
N PHE A 9 0.88 -5.54 -13.22
CA PHE A 9 2.17 -6.18 -13.01
C PHE A 9 1.97 -7.64 -12.65
N CYS A 10 1.53 -8.46 -13.62
CA CYS A 10 1.28 -9.87 -13.40
C CYS A 10 2.15 -10.74 -14.31
N GLY A 11 2.87 -11.68 -13.71
CA GLY A 11 3.75 -12.60 -14.45
C GLY A 11 5.04 -11.94 -14.96
N ASN A 12 5.71 -12.58 -15.91
CA ASN A 12 7.01 -12.14 -16.42
C ASN A 12 6.95 -11.16 -17.60
N ASN A 13 5.75 -10.80 -18.06
CA ASN A 13 5.54 -10.03 -19.29
C ASN A 13 4.81 -8.73 -19.01
N TYR A 14 5.45 -7.82 -18.29
CA TYR A 14 4.86 -6.55 -17.86
C TYR A 14 4.48 -5.59 -19.00
N PHE A 15 4.97 -5.82 -20.21
CA PHE A 15 4.78 -4.94 -21.36
C PHE A 15 4.24 -5.62 -22.61
N GLU A 16 4.11 -6.94 -22.60
CA GLU A 16 3.48 -7.65 -23.71
C GLU A 16 1.97 -7.66 -23.56
N ASP A 17 1.30 -7.72 -24.67
CA ASP A 17 -0.16 -7.85 -24.73
C ASP A 17 -0.61 -9.13 -24.03
N ASN A 18 -0.92 -9.00 -22.75
CA ASN A 18 -1.37 -10.09 -21.88
C ASN A 18 -2.88 -10.38 -22.04
N THR A 19 -3.39 -10.30 -23.27
CA THR A 19 -4.79 -10.65 -23.58
C THR A 19 -5.19 -12.05 -23.14
N LYS A 20 -4.22 -12.87 -22.75
CA LYS A 20 -4.43 -14.25 -22.26
C LYS A 20 -4.67 -14.35 -20.76
N ILE A 21 -4.39 -13.32 -19.99
CA ILE A 21 -4.58 -13.30 -18.54
C ILE A 21 -5.73 -12.35 -18.25
N GLY A 22 -6.86 -12.89 -17.85
CA GLY A 22 -8.13 -12.16 -17.73
C GLY A 22 -8.20 -11.08 -16.63
N ASN A 23 -7.09 -10.63 -16.08
CA ASN A 23 -7.07 -9.56 -15.08
C ASN A 23 -6.44 -8.30 -15.68
N LEU A 24 -7.26 -7.52 -16.37
CA LEU A 24 -6.91 -6.21 -16.90
C LEU A 24 -7.60 -5.08 -16.09
N ILE A 25 -8.01 -5.37 -14.86
CA ILE A 25 -8.84 -4.46 -14.08
C ILE A 25 -7.99 -3.37 -13.40
N ASP A 26 -6.81 -3.74 -12.91
CA ASP A 26 -5.95 -2.83 -12.18
C ASP A 26 -4.89 -2.21 -13.08
N SER A 27 -4.55 -0.97 -12.80
CA SER A 27 -3.49 -0.25 -13.51
C SER A 27 -2.64 0.54 -12.53
N ALA A 28 -1.40 0.81 -12.91
CA ALA A 28 -0.53 1.73 -12.21
C ALA A 28 -0.34 3.00 -13.02
N LEU A 29 -0.05 4.09 -12.34
CA LEU A 29 0.07 5.42 -12.91
C LEU A 29 1.46 5.99 -12.63
N ILE A 30 2.11 6.50 -13.68
CA ILE A 30 3.28 7.37 -13.56
C ILE A 30 2.88 8.77 -14.01
N LEU A 31 3.06 9.74 -13.15
CA LEU A 31 2.88 11.15 -13.46
C LEU A 31 4.23 11.87 -13.42
N LYS A 32 4.59 12.51 -14.52
CA LYS A 32 5.73 13.45 -14.58
C LYS A 32 5.22 14.85 -14.70
N ALA A 33 5.63 15.71 -13.81
CA ALA A 33 5.34 17.13 -13.85
C ALA A 33 6.63 17.90 -13.52
N ASP A 34 7.07 18.71 -14.46
CA ASP A 34 8.33 19.42 -14.41
C ASP A 34 9.51 18.45 -14.13
N SER A 35 10.18 18.57 -13.00
CA SER A 35 11.29 17.70 -12.59
C SER A 35 10.85 16.54 -11.66
N GLN A 36 9.57 16.46 -11.32
CA GLN A 36 9.06 15.49 -10.34
C GLN A 36 8.41 14.29 -11.03
N ILE A 37 8.59 13.12 -10.42
CA ILE A 37 8.01 11.86 -10.90
C ILE A 37 7.27 11.18 -9.74
N ILE A 38 5.98 10.94 -9.96
CA ILE A 38 5.11 10.26 -9.00
C ILE A 38 4.72 8.89 -9.55
N PHE A 39 4.87 7.87 -8.74
CA PHE A 39 4.38 6.52 -9.00
C PHE A 39 3.20 6.21 -8.09
N ASN A 40 2.05 5.90 -8.67
CA ASN A 40 0.89 5.39 -7.97
C ASN A 40 0.59 3.97 -8.44
N ALA A 41 0.87 3.00 -7.60
CA ALA A 41 0.61 1.60 -7.90
C ALA A 41 -0.88 1.24 -7.84
N ASN A 42 -1.70 2.04 -7.13
CA ASN A 42 -3.08 1.67 -6.84
C ASN A 42 -3.13 0.27 -6.20
N ASP A 43 -4.02 -0.62 -6.63
CA ASP A 43 -4.05 -2.03 -6.20
C ASP A 43 -3.13 -2.94 -7.03
N ASN A 44 -2.44 -2.37 -8.00
CA ASN A 44 -1.49 -3.07 -8.88
C ASN A 44 -0.08 -3.08 -8.28
N THR A 45 0.12 -3.86 -7.22
CA THR A 45 1.41 -3.91 -6.51
C THR A 45 2.50 -4.50 -7.40
N PRO A 46 3.59 -3.76 -7.65
CA PRO A 46 4.70 -4.27 -8.46
C PRO A 46 5.47 -5.35 -7.69
N ASP A 47 5.90 -6.39 -8.37
CA ASP A 47 6.92 -7.30 -7.84
C ASP A 47 8.33 -6.71 -7.98
N LYS A 48 9.34 -7.43 -7.47
CA LYS A 48 10.73 -6.96 -7.50
C LYS A 48 11.23 -6.66 -8.92
N ASN A 49 10.83 -7.48 -9.90
CA ASN A 49 11.26 -7.29 -11.30
C ASN A 49 10.62 -6.03 -11.88
N ALA A 50 9.32 -5.82 -11.60
CA ALA A 50 8.64 -4.59 -12.01
C ALA A 50 9.25 -3.36 -11.34
N CYS A 51 9.62 -3.43 -10.06
CA CYS A 51 10.32 -2.34 -9.37
C CYS A 51 11.67 -2.01 -10.04
N HIS A 52 12.47 -3.00 -10.36
CA HIS A 52 13.74 -2.80 -11.08
C HIS A 52 13.54 -2.14 -12.44
N MET A 53 12.60 -2.65 -13.22
CA MET A 53 12.26 -2.11 -14.51
C MET A 53 11.75 -0.66 -14.44
N LEU A 54 10.89 -0.37 -13.46
CA LEU A 54 10.37 0.99 -13.23
C LEU A 54 11.52 1.94 -12.88
N LYS A 55 12.42 1.52 -11.98
CA LYS A 55 13.59 2.29 -11.59
C LYS A 55 14.56 2.52 -12.76
N GLU A 56 14.80 1.51 -13.57
CA GLU A 56 15.65 1.63 -14.78
C GLU A 56 15.06 2.62 -15.77
N LYS A 57 13.74 2.55 -16.00
CA LYS A 57 13.05 3.39 -17.00
C LYS A 57 12.86 4.83 -16.56
N PHE A 58 12.51 5.07 -15.30
CA PHE A 58 12.11 6.39 -14.79
C PHE A 58 13.12 7.03 -13.84
N GLY A 59 14.09 6.27 -13.34
CA GLY A 59 14.99 6.73 -12.31
C GLY A 59 14.36 6.69 -10.92
N ARG A 60 14.76 7.63 -10.08
CA ARG A 60 14.24 7.76 -8.71
C ARG A 60 12.92 8.51 -8.72
N PHE A 61 11.92 7.95 -8.07
CA PHE A 61 10.63 8.62 -7.88
C PHE A 61 10.70 9.63 -6.73
N ASP A 62 10.03 10.78 -6.90
CA ASP A 62 9.85 11.73 -5.81
C ASP A 62 8.82 11.22 -4.81
N LEU A 63 7.76 10.58 -5.30
CA LEU A 63 6.74 9.96 -4.46
C LEU A 63 6.34 8.62 -5.02
N SER A 64 6.31 7.60 -4.17
CA SER A 64 5.67 6.31 -4.44
C SER A 64 4.46 6.12 -3.54
N MET A 65 3.32 5.83 -4.15
CA MET A 65 2.07 5.48 -3.49
C MET A 65 1.85 3.99 -3.69
N LEU A 66 2.08 3.20 -2.64
CA LEU A 66 2.02 1.74 -2.70
C LEU A 66 1.00 1.22 -1.70
N ASN A 67 0.30 0.16 -2.07
CA ASN A 67 -0.55 -0.53 -1.12
C ASN A 67 0.29 -1.27 -0.07
N TYR A 68 -0.25 -1.42 1.11
CA TYR A 68 0.42 -2.01 2.27
C TYR A 68 -0.41 -3.09 2.97
N ASN A 69 -1.63 -3.31 2.49
CA ASN A 69 -2.54 -4.34 2.97
C ASN A 69 -3.09 -5.15 1.81
N ALA A 70 -3.58 -6.34 2.11
CA ALA A 70 -4.33 -7.16 1.17
C ALA A 70 -5.83 -7.12 1.52
N ALA A 71 -6.68 -6.84 0.53
CA ALA A 71 -8.13 -6.80 0.68
C ALA A 71 -8.75 -8.16 0.32
N GLY A 72 -8.33 -9.24 0.96
CA GLY A 72 -8.83 -10.58 0.70
C GLY A 72 -9.75 -11.11 1.81
N PRO A 73 -10.63 -12.09 1.50
CA PRO A 73 -11.48 -12.72 2.50
C PRO A 73 -10.72 -13.69 3.42
N TYR A 74 -9.47 -14.03 3.09
CA TYR A 74 -8.63 -14.93 3.86
C TYR A 74 -7.85 -14.15 4.94
N PRO A 75 -7.76 -14.70 6.16
CA PRO A 75 -8.39 -15.91 6.68
C PRO A 75 -9.81 -15.70 7.26
N SER A 76 -10.29 -14.44 7.34
CA SER A 76 -11.46 -14.05 8.12
C SER A 76 -12.77 -14.77 7.71
N CYS A 77 -12.91 -15.13 6.43
CA CYS A 77 -14.11 -15.77 5.87
C CYS A 77 -13.96 -17.28 5.60
N PHE A 78 -12.90 -17.90 6.08
CA PHE A 78 -12.63 -19.31 5.84
C PHE A 78 -13.08 -20.14 7.04
N ASP A 79 -14.23 -20.79 6.91
CA ASP A 79 -14.87 -21.55 8.02
C ASP A 79 -14.18 -22.88 8.34
N ASN A 80 -13.27 -23.34 7.48
CA ASN A 80 -12.44 -24.53 7.70
C ASN A 80 -11.23 -24.26 8.61
N LEU A 81 -10.99 -23.02 9.01
CA LEU A 81 -9.93 -22.63 9.93
C LEU A 81 -10.51 -22.42 11.34
N THR A 82 -9.79 -22.88 12.36
CA THR A 82 -10.07 -22.54 13.76
C THR A 82 -9.80 -21.07 14.03
N GLU A 83 -10.23 -20.55 15.17
CA GLU A 83 -9.95 -19.16 15.58
C GLU A 83 -8.45 -18.93 15.75
N GLU A 84 -7.74 -19.87 16.32
CA GLU A 84 -6.29 -19.83 16.52
C GLU A 84 -5.54 -19.78 15.18
N GLU A 85 -5.94 -20.64 14.24
CA GLU A 85 -5.36 -20.64 12.90
C GLU A 85 -5.62 -19.30 12.17
N LYS A 86 -6.83 -18.73 12.28
CA LYS A 86 -7.13 -17.43 11.71
C LYS A 86 -6.26 -16.32 12.28
N VAL A 87 -5.98 -16.32 13.57
CA VAL A 87 -5.08 -15.36 14.21
C VAL A 87 -3.64 -15.54 13.72
N GLN A 88 -3.16 -16.79 13.62
CA GLN A 88 -1.83 -17.05 13.08
C GLN A 88 -1.69 -16.57 11.65
N GLU A 89 -2.67 -16.88 10.80
CA GLU A 89 -2.67 -16.43 9.40
C GLU A 89 -2.81 -14.92 9.25
N HIS A 90 -3.55 -14.27 10.16
CA HIS A 90 -3.61 -12.81 10.23
C HIS A 90 -2.20 -12.22 10.41
N HIS A 91 -1.45 -12.68 11.41
CA HIS A 91 -0.08 -12.21 11.65
C HIS A 91 0.85 -12.54 10.48
N ALA A 92 0.77 -13.76 9.95
CA ALA A 92 1.58 -14.15 8.80
C ALA A 92 1.29 -13.30 7.54
N ASN A 93 0.04 -12.86 7.34
CA ASN A 93 -0.32 -11.95 6.26
C ASN A 93 0.29 -10.55 6.46
N LEU A 94 0.21 -10.02 7.68
CA LEU A 94 0.81 -8.73 8.01
C LEU A 94 2.32 -8.73 7.74
N ASP A 95 3.02 -9.74 8.23
CA ASP A 95 4.46 -9.88 8.05
C ASP A 95 4.83 -9.96 6.57
N ARG A 96 4.12 -10.78 5.78
CA ARG A 96 4.34 -10.89 4.33
C ARG A 96 4.13 -9.57 3.61
N ASN A 97 3.06 -8.83 3.94
CA ASN A 97 2.75 -7.56 3.28
C ASN A 97 3.81 -6.50 3.60
N ILE A 98 4.26 -6.42 4.85
CA ILE A 98 5.29 -5.46 5.26
C ILE A 98 6.65 -5.81 4.65
N GLU A 99 7.06 -7.09 4.64
CA GLU A 99 8.30 -7.51 3.99
C GLU A 99 8.28 -7.25 2.49
N TYR A 100 7.15 -7.52 1.83
CA TYR A 100 6.99 -7.24 0.41
C TYR A 100 7.08 -5.74 0.09
N LEU A 101 6.41 -4.91 0.89
CA LEU A 101 6.47 -3.46 0.78
C LEU A 101 7.88 -2.94 1.02
N LYS A 102 8.56 -3.45 2.06
CA LYS A 102 9.95 -3.11 2.38
C LYS A 102 10.87 -3.38 1.19
N ASP A 103 10.79 -4.58 0.60
CA ASP A 103 11.61 -4.96 -0.55
C ASP A 103 11.38 -4.04 -1.75
N ASN A 104 10.11 -3.69 -2.02
CA ASN A 104 9.77 -2.77 -3.10
C ASN A 104 10.33 -1.36 -2.87
N LEU A 105 10.21 -0.84 -1.64
CA LEU A 105 10.75 0.48 -1.27
C LEU A 105 12.28 0.52 -1.35
N GLU A 106 12.95 -0.56 -0.97
CA GLU A 106 14.41 -0.67 -1.07
C GLU A 106 14.87 -0.61 -2.54
N ILE A 107 14.15 -1.28 -3.44
CA ILE A 107 14.46 -1.28 -4.88
C ILE A 107 14.13 0.08 -5.51
N LEU A 108 12.93 0.60 -5.29
CA LEU A 108 12.48 1.86 -5.87
C LEU A 108 13.29 3.05 -5.36
N ASP A 109 13.72 3.01 -4.09
CA ASP A 109 14.52 4.06 -3.46
C ASP A 109 13.90 5.47 -3.66
N SER A 110 12.59 5.56 -3.54
CA SER A 110 11.85 6.81 -3.72
C SER A 110 12.22 7.83 -2.65
N LYS A 111 12.06 9.13 -2.95
CA LYS A 111 12.29 10.18 -1.94
C LYS A 111 11.25 10.07 -0.82
N TYR A 112 9.97 9.97 -1.21
CA TYR A 112 8.84 9.82 -0.29
C TYR A 112 8.02 8.56 -0.60
N PHE A 113 7.43 8.01 0.45
CA PHE A 113 6.44 6.94 0.38
C PHE A 113 5.17 7.35 1.10
N LEU A 114 4.02 7.21 0.43
CA LEU A 114 2.69 7.36 1.01
C LEU A 114 2.01 6.00 1.06
N PRO A 115 1.69 5.44 2.25
CA PRO A 115 0.84 4.26 2.37
C PRO A 115 -0.51 4.53 1.69
N PHE A 116 -0.87 3.74 0.70
CA PHE A 116 -2.01 3.97 -0.17
C PHE A 116 -2.86 2.71 -0.34
N ALA A 117 -4.17 2.84 -0.65
CA ALA A 117 -5.10 1.74 -0.90
C ALA A 117 -5.07 0.68 0.22
N GLY A 118 -5.47 1.04 1.43
CA GLY A 118 -5.01 0.27 2.54
C GLY A 118 -6.03 -0.31 3.47
N ALA A 119 -6.48 0.41 4.48
CA ALA A 119 -7.21 -0.17 5.59
C ALA A 119 -8.73 -0.14 5.37
N TYR A 120 -9.39 -1.17 5.83
CA TYR A 120 -10.85 -1.21 5.95
C TYR A 120 -11.25 -1.90 7.25
N VAL A 121 -12.48 -1.66 7.68
CA VAL A 121 -13.10 -2.32 8.82
C VAL A 121 -14.44 -2.91 8.42
N ILE A 122 -14.83 -3.98 9.10
CA ILE A 122 -16.13 -4.62 8.95
C ILE A 122 -17.03 -4.09 10.05
N GLY A 123 -18.16 -3.47 9.69
CA GLY A 123 -19.18 -3.01 10.62
C GLY A 123 -20.27 -4.04 10.93
N GLY A 124 -21.17 -3.67 11.82
CA GLY A 124 -22.36 -4.43 12.17
C GLY A 124 -22.11 -5.82 12.73
N LYS A 125 -23.01 -6.75 12.43
CA LYS A 125 -22.98 -8.13 12.98
C LYS A 125 -21.73 -8.93 12.67
N LYS A 126 -20.92 -8.51 11.70
CA LYS A 126 -19.67 -9.19 11.28
C LYS A 126 -18.41 -8.53 11.83
N SER A 127 -18.53 -7.48 12.63
CA SER A 127 -17.41 -6.72 13.17
C SER A 127 -16.40 -7.57 13.96
N PHE A 128 -16.84 -8.67 14.56
CA PHE A 128 -15.96 -9.61 15.24
C PHE A 128 -14.87 -10.22 14.34
N LYS A 129 -15.05 -10.14 13.00
CA LYS A 129 -14.08 -10.63 12.02
C LYS A 129 -12.89 -9.68 11.84
N ASN A 130 -12.97 -8.43 12.32
CA ASN A 130 -11.86 -7.46 12.22
C ASN A 130 -10.55 -8.00 12.80
N LYS A 131 -10.63 -8.80 13.86
CA LYS A 131 -9.45 -9.42 14.49
C LYS A 131 -8.68 -10.41 13.59
N TYR A 132 -9.21 -10.73 12.40
CA TYR A 132 -8.61 -11.67 11.45
C TYR A 132 -8.32 -11.05 10.08
N LEU A 133 -8.51 -9.75 9.89
CA LEU A 133 -8.42 -9.14 8.55
C LEU A 133 -7.03 -9.17 7.92
N GLY A 134 -5.97 -9.27 8.72
CA GLY A 134 -4.60 -9.19 8.21
C GLY A 134 -4.29 -7.80 7.64
N THR A 135 -4.90 -6.77 8.21
CA THR A 135 -4.71 -5.36 7.83
C THR A 135 -4.22 -4.54 9.01
N ILE A 136 -3.41 -3.55 8.73
CA ILE A 136 -2.95 -2.52 9.68
C ILE A 136 -3.36 -1.14 9.21
N THR A 137 -3.33 -0.17 10.10
CA THR A 137 -3.51 1.24 9.77
C THR A 137 -2.29 1.78 9.01
N TRP A 138 -2.44 2.91 8.31
CA TRP A 138 -1.29 3.58 7.69
C TRP A 138 -0.27 4.09 8.73
N ASP A 139 -0.69 4.41 9.97
CA ASP A 139 0.23 4.76 11.07
C ASP A 139 1.11 3.58 11.47
N GLU A 140 0.52 2.39 11.61
CA GLU A 140 1.24 1.16 11.90
C GLU A 140 2.18 0.78 10.76
N CYS A 141 1.73 0.90 9.51
CA CYS A 141 2.57 0.73 8.33
C CYS A 141 3.76 1.69 8.35
N ALA A 142 3.51 2.98 8.55
CA ALA A 142 4.56 3.99 8.61
C ALA A 142 5.57 3.70 9.73
N LYS A 143 5.09 3.29 10.89
CA LYS A 143 5.95 2.88 12.02
C LYS A 143 6.79 1.67 11.67
N ALA A 144 6.21 0.66 11.03
CA ALA A 144 6.92 -0.55 10.61
C ALA A 144 8.03 -0.21 9.60
N ILE A 145 7.71 0.55 8.55
CA ILE A 145 8.70 0.92 7.52
C ILE A 145 9.83 1.77 8.11
N ARG A 146 9.53 2.75 8.97
CA ARG A 146 10.54 3.58 9.63
C ARG A 146 11.48 2.78 10.56
N SER A 147 11.11 1.58 10.98
CA SER A 147 11.97 0.72 11.82
C SER A 147 13.12 0.05 11.05
N TYR A 148 13.03 -0.03 9.72
CA TYR A 148 14.06 -0.63 8.87
C TYR A 148 15.16 0.38 8.54
N SER A 149 16.36 0.17 9.06
CA SER A 149 17.51 1.09 8.89
C SER A 149 18.05 1.17 7.45
N ASN A 150 17.75 0.18 6.62
CA ASN A 150 18.15 0.13 5.21
C ASN A 150 17.19 0.89 4.27
N ILE A 151 15.99 1.25 4.72
CA ILE A 151 15.05 2.06 3.96
C ILE A 151 15.38 3.54 4.12
N LYS A 152 15.74 4.20 3.02
CA LYS A 152 16.07 5.63 2.99
C LYS A 152 14.88 6.51 2.62
N THR A 153 13.83 5.89 2.10
CA THR A 153 12.58 6.55 1.72
C THR A 153 11.88 7.10 2.94
N GLU A 154 11.57 8.39 2.92
CA GLU A 154 10.79 9.03 3.99
C GLU A 154 9.31 8.64 3.85
N THR A 155 8.74 8.07 4.91
CA THR A 155 7.31 7.73 4.93
C THR A 155 6.50 8.92 5.40
N ILE A 156 5.56 9.35 4.58
CA ILE A 156 4.61 10.43 4.88
C ILE A 156 3.22 9.85 5.16
N CYS A 157 2.46 10.51 6.03
CA CYS A 157 1.05 10.19 6.27
C CYS A 157 0.23 11.46 6.04
N LEU A 158 -0.88 11.32 5.34
CA LEU A 158 -1.80 12.41 5.02
C LEU A 158 -3.23 11.97 5.36
N ARG A 159 -4.05 12.92 5.77
CA ARG A 159 -5.50 12.75 5.90
C ARG A 159 -6.21 13.41 4.72
N GLU A 160 -7.51 13.26 4.71
CA GLU A 160 -8.39 13.94 3.75
C GLU A 160 -8.12 15.45 3.76
N CYS A 161 -8.02 16.02 2.56
CA CYS A 161 -7.73 17.44 2.34
C CYS A 161 -6.35 17.92 2.84
N ASP A 162 -5.44 17.00 3.24
CA ASP A 162 -4.04 17.38 3.46
C ASP A 162 -3.33 17.56 2.12
N ILE A 163 -2.39 18.48 2.11
CA ILE A 163 -1.52 18.76 0.96
C ILE A 163 -0.09 18.55 1.40
N PHE A 164 0.67 17.81 0.60
CA PHE A 164 2.10 17.66 0.77
C PHE A 164 2.83 18.28 -0.42
N ASP A 165 3.70 19.23 -0.13
CA ASP A 165 4.51 19.90 -1.13
C ASP A 165 5.79 19.10 -1.38
N LEU A 166 5.93 18.54 -2.58
CA LEU A 166 7.08 17.70 -2.95
C LEU A 166 8.38 18.49 -3.10
N ASP A 167 8.32 19.78 -3.40
CA ASP A 167 9.50 20.64 -3.54
C ASP A 167 10.12 20.92 -2.18
N THR A 168 9.29 21.35 -1.23
CA THR A 168 9.71 21.70 0.13
C THR A 168 9.79 20.46 1.06
N GLY A 169 9.10 19.37 0.72
CA GLY A 169 9.00 18.19 1.58
C GLY A 169 8.16 18.42 2.83
N THR A 170 7.20 19.33 2.77
CA THR A 170 6.42 19.72 3.95
C THR A 170 4.92 19.56 3.74
N PRO A 171 4.19 19.07 4.74
CA PRO A 171 2.73 19.09 4.72
C PRO A 171 2.21 20.51 5.04
N ASN A 172 1.00 20.82 4.56
CA ASN A 172 0.31 22.08 4.84
C ASN A 172 -0.14 22.22 6.31
N LYS A 173 -0.21 21.13 7.05
CA LYS A 173 -0.57 21.08 8.48
C LYS A 173 0.05 19.86 9.17
N GLU A 174 0.10 19.89 10.49
CA GLU A 174 0.56 18.76 11.30
C GLU A 174 -0.37 17.55 11.12
N TYR A 175 0.23 16.39 10.92
CA TYR A 175 -0.49 15.12 10.81
C TYR A 175 -1.06 14.69 12.17
N ILE A 176 -2.34 14.33 12.18
CA ILE A 176 -3.03 13.79 13.36
C ILE A 176 -3.21 12.28 13.16
N PRO A 177 -2.61 11.42 14.01
CA PRO A 177 -2.75 9.98 13.91
C PRO A 177 -4.19 9.47 14.03
N ILE A 178 -4.44 8.25 13.54
CA ILE A 178 -5.73 7.59 13.69
C ILE A 178 -6.04 7.37 15.17
N ASN A 179 -7.26 7.74 15.56
CA ASN A 179 -7.78 7.44 16.89
C ASN A 179 -8.53 6.09 16.85
N LEU A 180 -7.90 5.03 17.33
CA LEU A 180 -8.47 3.68 17.33
C LEU A 180 -9.75 3.58 18.17
N ASP A 181 -9.90 4.39 19.23
CA ASP A 181 -11.14 4.42 20.04
C ASP A 181 -12.32 4.98 19.22
N GLU A 182 -12.05 5.93 18.33
CA GLU A 182 -13.10 6.45 17.41
C GLU A 182 -13.46 5.42 16.35
N VAL A 183 -12.48 4.69 15.81
CA VAL A 183 -12.73 3.57 14.90
C VAL A 183 -13.61 2.51 15.56
N ASP A 184 -13.28 2.11 16.79
CA ASP A 184 -14.07 1.14 17.55
C ASP A 184 -15.49 1.62 17.86
N LYS A 185 -15.66 2.89 18.18
CA LYS A 185 -16.99 3.49 18.36
C LYS A 185 -17.81 3.45 17.07
N TYR A 186 -17.17 3.79 15.95
CA TYR A 186 -17.81 3.73 14.64
C TYR A 186 -18.25 2.29 14.30
N ILE A 187 -17.37 1.30 14.44
CA ILE A 187 -17.67 -0.11 14.19
C ILE A 187 -18.88 -0.60 15.01
N LYS A 188 -19.00 -0.14 16.25
CA LYS A 188 -20.10 -0.52 17.16
C LYS A 188 -21.41 0.23 16.88
N SER A 189 -21.36 1.34 16.16
CA SER A 189 -22.54 2.14 15.81
C SER A 189 -23.27 1.65 14.55
N GLU A 190 -22.58 0.86 13.72
CA GLU A 190 -23.12 0.27 12.48
C GLU A 190 -23.77 -1.11 12.75
#